data_680d799e432d4e7c7f599f0031bf99d0
#
_entry.id   680d799e432d4e7c7f599f0031bf99d0
#
_cell.length_a   1.000
_cell.length_b   1.000
_cell.length_c   1.000
_cell.angle_alpha   90.00
_cell.angle_beta   90.00
_cell.angle_gamma   90.00
#
_symmetry.space_group_name_H-M   'P 1'
#
loop_
_entity.id
_entity.type
_entity.pdbx_description
1 polymer ?
#
loop_
_entity_poly.entity_id
_entity_poly.type
_entity_poly.pdbx_seq_one_letter_code
_entity_poly.pdbx_strand_id
1 'polypeptide(L)'
;SGIFAMDINYSKLDVITWSWQKVLGAEAAHGMIALSPRAVQRLESHIPSWPIPKLFRLASKKKLIKGIFEGGTINTPSMICVEDGLDALNWVESVGGTKELVNISNQNLKIVEDWIEKNDYFKFMCEDKNIRSSTSITVLIKDEWFTKHSEEDQRGLLKKLFSLLEKEGVANDINGY
;
A
#
# COMPACT_ATOMS: atom_id res chain seq x y z
N SER A 1 -0.93 -1.52 -1.14
CA SER A 1 0.09 -0.85 -1.95
C SER A 1 -0.37 0.51 -2.45
N GLY A 2 0.54 1.47 -2.45
CA GLY A 2 0.25 2.86 -2.79
C GLY A 2 0.21 3.17 -4.29
N ILE A 3 0.32 2.17 -5.18
CA ILE A 3 0.45 2.37 -6.63
C ILE A 3 -0.72 3.17 -7.24
N PHE A 4 -1.91 3.06 -6.68
CA PHE A 4 -3.11 3.80 -7.12
C PHE A 4 -3.39 5.07 -6.30
N ALA A 5 -2.48 5.46 -5.40
CA ALA A 5 -2.66 6.63 -4.53
C ALA A 5 -1.53 7.65 -4.64
N MET A 6 -0.54 7.42 -5.50
CA MET A 6 0.60 8.31 -5.68
C MET A 6 0.94 8.43 -7.17
N ASP A 7 1.43 9.59 -7.56
CA ASP A 7 1.94 9.81 -8.92
C ASP A 7 3.29 9.12 -9.09
N ILE A 8 3.34 8.13 -9.98
CA ILE A 8 4.50 7.28 -10.19
C ILE A 8 5.08 7.52 -11.57
N ASN A 9 6.34 7.91 -11.62
CA ASN A 9 7.07 7.96 -12.89
C ASN A 9 7.55 6.56 -13.29
N TYR A 10 6.72 5.84 -14.02
CA TYR A 10 6.99 4.47 -14.48
C TYR A 10 8.27 4.33 -15.32
N SER A 11 8.72 5.39 -16.02
CA SER A 11 9.94 5.34 -16.82
C SER A 11 11.22 5.14 -15.99
N LYS A 12 11.15 5.40 -14.68
CA LYS A 12 12.26 5.21 -13.74
C LYS A 12 12.25 3.86 -13.02
N LEU A 13 11.24 3.03 -13.26
CA LEU A 13 11.04 1.77 -12.56
C LEU A 13 11.22 0.57 -13.48
N ASP A 14 11.89 -0.46 -12.97
CA ASP A 14 12.12 -1.70 -13.71
C ASP A 14 11.15 -2.81 -13.31
N VAL A 15 10.79 -2.85 -12.04
CA VAL A 15 9.88 -3.87 -11.50
C VAL A 15 8.91 -3.17 -10.56
N ILE A 16 7.63 -3.41 -10.78
CA ILE A 16 6.56 -2.92 -9.91
C ILE A 16 5.73 -4.13 -9.50
N THR A 17 5.47 -4.25 -8.21
CA THR A 17 4.57 -5.26 -7.68
C THR A 17 3.53 -4.61 -6.77
N TRP A 18 2.32 -5.11 -6.85
CA TRP A 18 1.22 -4.64 -6.00
C TRP A 18 0.19 -5.73 -5.77
N SER A 19 -0.72 -5.46 -4.89
CA SER A 19 -1.86 -6.33 -4.58
C SER A 19 -3.16 -5.52 -4.56
N TRP A 20 -4.29 -6.19 -4.61
CA TRP A 20 -5.60 -5.54 -4.80
C TRP A 20 -6.24 -5.04 -3.51
N GLN A 21 -5.88 -5.63 -2.34
CA GLN A 21 -6.53 -5.36 -1.05
C GLN A 21 -6.21 -4.02 -0.38
N LYS A 22 -5.42 -3.15 -1.00
CA LYS A 22 -5.07 -1.84 -0.42
C LYS A 22 -5.92 -0.73 -1.05
N VAL A 23 -5.34 0.13 -1.85
CA VAL A 23 -6.05 1.29 -2.43
C VAL A 23 -7.23 0.88 -3.31
N LEU A 24 -7.16 -0.24 -4.01
CA LEU A 24 -8.28 -0.75 -4.81
C LEU A 24 -9.42 -1.32 -3.95
N GLY A 25 -9.16 -1.72 -2.71
CA GLY A 25 -10.18 -2.23 -1.80
C GLY A 25 -10.74 -3.62 -2.12
N ALA A 26 -10.13 -4.35 -3.07
CA ALA A 26 -10.51 -5.71 -3.44
C ALA A 26 -9.87 -6.76 -2.51
N GLU A 27 -10.21 -8.04 -2.69
CA GLU A 27 -9.69 -9.14 -1.87
C GLU A 27 -8.17 -9.34 -1.94
N ALA A 28 -7.60 -9.78 -0.82
CA ALA A 28 -6.16 -10.02 -0.64
C ALA A 28 -5.73 -11.39 -1.20
N ALA A 29 -5.87 -11.63 -2.51
CA ALA A 29 -5.64 -12.95 -3.07
C ALA A 29 -4.47 -13.03 -4.04
N HIS A 30 -4.27 -12.04 -4.87
CA HIS A 30 -3.35 -12.11 -6.00
C HIS A 30 -2.34 -10.96 -5.97
N GLY A 31 -1.07 -11.28 -6.26
CA GLY A 31 -0.03 -10.32 -6.50
C GLY A 31 0.11 -10.03 -8.00
N MET A 32 0.21 -8.77 -8.36
CA MET A 32 0.48 -8.31 -9.71
C MET A 32 1.95 -7.91 -9.85
N ILE A 33 2.50 -8.12 -11.04
CA ILE A 33 3.87 -7.71 -11.37
C ILE A 33 3.91 -7.08 -12.76
N ALA A 34 4.62 -5.97 -12.87
CA ALA A 34 4.96 -5.36 -14.15
C ALA A 34 6.48 -5.26 -14.28
N LEU A 35 6.99 -5.54 -15.47
CA LEU A 35 8.42 -5.52 -15.79
C LEU A 35 8.70 -4.54 -16.90
N SER A 36 9.76 -3.74 -16.77
CA SER A 36 10.28 -2.94 -17.88
C SER A 36 10.99 -3.83 -18.90
N PRO A 37 11.17 -3.36 -20.17
CA PRO A 37 12.01 -4.06 -21.13
C PRO A 37 13.44 -4.33 -20.62
N ARG A 38 14.00 -3.42 -19.82
CA ARG A 38 15.32 -3.57 -19.20
C ARG A 38 15.34 -4.71 -18.17
N ALA A 39 14.29 -4.84 -17.38
CA ALA A 39 14.15 -5.97 -16.44
C ALA A 39 14.04 -7.31 -17.17
N VAL A 40 13.27 -7.37 -18.27
CA VAL A 40 13.18 -8.58 -19.11
C VAL A 40 14.54 -8.94 -19.70
N GLN A 41 15.25 -7.97 -20.27
CA GLN A 41 16.62 -8.19 -20.80
C GLN A 41 17.56 -8.72 -19.69
N ARG A 42 17.44 -8.20 -18.47
CA ARG A 42 18.23 -8.67 -17.33
C ARG A 42 17.90 -10.11 -16.94
N LEU A 43 16.62 -10.48 -16.92
CA LEU A 43 16.18 -11.86 -16.68
C LEU A 43 16.70 -12.83 -17.73
N GLU A 44 16.79 -12.41 -18.99
CA GLU A 44 17.24 -13.25 -20.09
C GLU A 44 18.76 -13.34 -20.21
N SER A 45 19.50 -12.36 -19.69
CA SER A 45 20.98 -12.30 -19.76
C SER A 45 21.66 -12.87 -18.51
N HIS A 46 20.99 -12.93 -17.37
CA HIS A 46 21.57 -13.36 -16.11
C HIS A 46 21.11 -14.76 -15.70
N ILE A 47 22.05 -15.61 -15.30
CA ILE A 47 21.77 -16.89 -14.65
C ILE A 47 22.10 -16.73 -13.18
N PRO A 48 21.11 -16.87 -12.26
CA PRO A 48 21.38 -16.84 -10.84
C PRO A 48 22.34 -17.96 -10.42
N SER A 49 23.27 -17.65 -9.53
CA SER A 49 24.20 -18.64 -8.96
C SER A 49 23.54 -19.59 -7.95
N TRP A 50 22.39 -19.22 -7.44
CA TRP A 50 21.61 -20.00 -6.48
C TRP A 50 20.28 -20.46 -7.09
N PRO A 51 19.75 -21.62 -6.68
CA PRO A 51 18.43 -22.07 -7.09
C PRO A 51 17.36 -21.05 -6.67
N ILE A 52 16.51 -20.66 -7.61
CA ILE A 52 15.36 -19.79 -7.33
C ILE A 52 14.12 -20.64 -7.09
N PRO A 53 13.36 -20.40 -5.99
CA PRO A 53 12.07 -21.05 -5.77
C PRO A 53 11.14 -20.87 -6.98
N LYS A 54 10.30 -21.87 -7.26
CA LYS A 54 9.39 -21.86 -8.43
C LYS A 54 8.56 -20.58 -8.52
N LEU A 55 8.10 -20.07 -7.38
CA LEU A 55 7.30 -18.85 -7.28
C LEU A 55 7.99 -17.61 -7.89
N PHE A 56 9.31 -17.54 -7.82
CA PHE A 56 10.09 -16.38 -8.31
C PHE A 56 10.75 -16.63 -9.67
N ARG A 57 10.49 -17.78 -10.32
CA ARG A 57 11.07 -18.10 -11.63
C ARG A 57 10.27 -17.44 -12.73
N LEU A 58 10.71 -16.27 -13.16
CA LEU A 58 10.10 -15.56 -14.28
C LEU A 58 10.78 -15.87 -15.63
N ALA A 59 11.92 -16.57 -15.61
CA ALA A 59 12.64 -16.97 -16.80
C ALA A 59 13.04 -18.45 -16.75
N SER A 60 13.08 -19.10 -17.91
CA SER A 60 13.58 -20.48 -18.11
C SER A 60 14.45 -20.52 -19.35
N LYS A 61 15.60 -21.20 -19.25
CA LYS A 61 16.58 -21.31 -20.35
C LYS A 61 16.92 -19.95 -21.00
N LYS A 62 17.12 -18.93 -20.18
CA LYS A 62 17.38 -17.53 -20.58
C LYS A 62 16.26 -16.89 -21.42
N LYS A 63 15.03 -17.30 -21.25
CA LYS A 63 13.87 -16.68 -21.89
C LYS A 63 12.78 -16.41 -20.86
N LEU A 64 12.12 -15.27 -20.98
CA LEU A 64 10.97 -14.93 -20.18
C LEU A 64 9.87 -16.00 -20.33
N ILE A 65 9.29 -16.44 -19.24
CA ILE A 65 8.13 -17.34 -19.24
C ILE A 65 6.88 -16.50 -19.53
N LYS A 66 6.61 -16.23 -20.81
CA LYS A 66 5.53 -15.35 -21.26
C LYS A 66 4.16 -15.75 -20.72
N GLY A 67 3.90 -17.05 -20.61
CA GLY A 67 2.62 -17.58 -20.11
C GLY A 67 2.19 -17.00 -18.75
N ILE A 68 3.14 -16.66 -17.86
CA ILE A 68 2.85 -16.03 -16.56
C ILE A 68 2.13 -14.67 -16.75
N PHE A 69 2.46 -13.94 -17.82
CA PHE A 69 1.90 -12.62 -18.15
C PHE A 69 0.68 -12.72 -19.08
N GLU A 70 0.32 -13.93 -19.48
CA GLU A 70 -0.79 -14.26 -20.39
C GLU A 70 -1.84 -15.14 -19.71
N GLY A 71 -1.91 -15.12 -18.36
CA GLY A 71 -2.88 -15.87 -17.58
C GLY A 71 -2.43 -17.26 -17.13
N GLY A 72 -1.21 -17.70 -17.46
CA GLY A 72 -0.63 -18.97 -17.01
C GLY A 72 -0.12 -18.90 -15.57
N THR A 73 -1.00 -18.89 -14.60
CA THR A 73 -0.67 -18.80 -13.17
C THR A 73 -0.06 -20.09 -12.63
N ILE A 74 0.74 -20.00 -11.56
CA ILE A 74 1.35 -21.17 -10.88
C ILE A 74 0.28 -22.08 -10.27
N ASN A 75 -0.73 -21.46 -9.64
CA ASN A 75 -1.90 -22.11 -9.06
C ASN A 75 -3.17 -21.55 -9.70
N THR A 76 -4.22 -22.32 -9.69
CA THR A 76 -5.55 -21.85 -10.14
C THR A 76 -5.95 -20.63 -9.32
N PRO A 77 -6.26 -19.49 -9.94
CA PRO A 77 -6.70 -18.30 -9.24
C PRO A 77 -8.10 -18.50 -8.65
N SER A 78 -8.42 -17.79 -7.58
CA SER A 78 -9.80 -17.69 -7.10
C SER A 78 -10.60 -16.81 -8.05
N MET A 79 -11.63 -17.36 -8.67
CA MET A 79 -12.46 -16.61 -9.62
C MET A 79 -13.20 -15.46 -8.94
N ILE A 80 -13.69 -15.65 -7.70
CA ILE A 80 -14.33 -14.57 -6.92
C ILE A 80 -13.37 -13.39 -6.73
N CYS A 81 -12.11 -13.66 -6.36
CA CYS A 81 -11.12 -12.59 -6.19
C CYS A 81 -10.76 -11.89 -7.52
N VAL A 82 -10.81 -12.62 -8.64
CA VAL A 82 -10.60 -12.03 -9.97
C VAL A 82 -11.74 -11.11 -10.34
N GLU A 83 -12.99 -11.54 -10.15
CA GLU A 83 -14.19 -10.73 -10.41
C GLU A 83 -14.23 -9.48 -9.51
N ASP A 84 -13.90 -9.62 -8.22
CA ASP A 84 -13.79 -8.52 -7.29
C ASP A 84 -12.70 -7.50 -7.73
N GLY A 85 -11.55 -8.00 -8.17
CA GLY A 85 -10.48 -7.16 -8.74
C GLY A 85 -10.91 -6.45 -10.02
N LEU A 86 -11.68 -7.10 -10.90
CA LEU A 86 -12.22 -6.51 -12.12
C LEU A 86 -13.27 -5.43 -11.82
N ASP A 87 -14.15 -5.67 -10.84
CA ASP A 87 -15.12 -4.68 -10.39
C ASP A 87 -14.42 -3.43 -9.86
N ALA A 88 -13.40 -3.61 -9.01
CA ALA A 88 -12.59 -2.49 -8.52
C ALA A 88 -11.92 -1.71 -9.66
N LEU A 89 -11.39 -2.36 -10.69
CA LEU A 89 -10.79 -1.70 -11.85
C LEU A 89 -11.83 -0.96 -12.69
N ASN A 90 -13.01 -1.53 -12.89
CA ASN A 90 -14.13 -0.88 -13.58
C ASN A 90 -14.59 0.38 -12.82
N TRP A 91 -14.64 0.31 -11.50
CA TRP A 91 -14.90 1.47 -10.68
C TRP A 91 -13.83 2.55 -10.87
N VAL A 92 -12.54 2.19 -10.86
CA VAL A 92 -11.43 3.12 -11.11
C VAL A 92 -11.61 3.85 -12.43
N GLU A 93 -11.94 3.13 -13.51
CA GLU A 93 -12.21 3.75 -14.82
C GLU A 93 -13.42 4.68 -14.77
N SER A 94 -14.48 4.27 -14.11
CA SER A 94 -15.72 5.07 -14.00
C SER A 94 -15.55 6.39 -13.28
N VAL A 95 -14.63 6.49 -12.32
CA VAL A 95 -14.36 7.72 -11.56
C VAL A 95 -13.31 8.62 -12.21
N GLY A 96 -12.66 8.21 -13.30
CA GLY A 96 -11.68 9.02 -14.01
C GLY A 96 -10.25 8.48 -13.99
N GLY A 97 -10.08 7.21 -13.63
CA GLY A 97 -8.81 6.49 -13.69
C GLY A 97 -7.87 6.80 -12.52
N THR A 98 -6.62 6.37 -12.66
CA THR A 98 -5.58 6.47 -11.62
C THR A 98 -5.34 7.91 -11.17
N LYS A 99 -5.45 8.87 -12.09
CA LYS A 99 -5.26 10.30 -11.77
C LYS A 99 -6.27 10.78 -10.74
N GLU A 100 -7.54 10.35 -10.89
CA GLU A 100 -8.59 10.75 -9.94
C GLU A 100 -8.42 10.03 -8.60
N LEU A 101 -7.98 8.78 -8.57
CA LEU A 101 -7.66 8.10 -7.31
C LEU A 101 -6.55 8.82 -6.52
N VAL A 102 -5.52 9.30 -7.21
CA VAL A 102 -4.46 10.12 -6.58
C VAL A 102 -5.04 11.41 -6.03
N ASN A 103 -5.93 12.07 -6.78
CA ASN A 103 -6.61 13.28 -6.35
C ASN A 103 -7.48 13.03 -5.09
N ILE A 104 -8.29 11.97 -5.07
CA ILE A 104 -9.10 11.56 -3.90
C ILE A 104 -8.20 11.31 -2.68
N SER A 105 -7.09 10.58 -2.84
CA SER A 105 -6.15 10.31 -1.75
C SER A 105 -5.55 11.60 -1.18
N ASN A 106 -5.21 12.54 -2.03
CA ASN A 106 -4.67 13.84 -1.61
C ASN A 106 -5.73 14.71 -0.92
N GLN A 107 -6.98 14.67 -1.38
CA GLN A 107 -8.10 15.35 -0.70
C GLN A 107 -8.33 14.77 0.69
N ASN A 108 -8.28 13.44 0.84
CA ASN A 108 -8.40 12.79 2.14
C ASN A 108 -7.25 13.18 3.08
N LEU A 109 -6.01 13.20 2.58
CA LEU A 109 -4.86 13.69 3.36
C LEU A 109 -5.09 15.15 3.80
N LYS A 110 -5.60 16.01 2.91
CA LYS A 110 -5.87 17.42 3.23
C LYS A 110 -6.84 17.58 4.39
N ILE A 111 -7.89 16.76 4.45
CA ILE A 111 -8.84 16.77 5.58
C ILE A 111 -8.13 16.49 6.91
N VAL A 112 -7.22 15.49 6.92
CA VAL A 112 -6.44 15.15 8.11
C VAL A 112 -5.44 16.26 8.45
N GLU A 113 -4.79 16.86 7.45
CA GLU A 113 -3.90 18.01 7.65
C GLU A 113 -4.64 19.18 8.32
N ASP A 114 -5.80 19.55 7.79
CA ASP A 114 -6.61 20.65 8.33
C ASP A 114 -7.08 20.37 9.77
N TRP A 115 -7.34 19.10 10.09
CA TRP A 115 -7.69 18.70 11.45
C TRP A 115 -6.49 18.80 12.39
N ILE A 116 -5.32 18.30 11.99
CA ILE A 116 -4.10 18.35 12.81
C ILE A 116 -3.62 19.78 13.02
N GLU A 117 -3.71 20.65 12.00
CA GLU A 117 -3.35 22.07 12.10
C GLU A 117 -4.19 22.84 13.15
N LYS A 118 -5.44 22.40 13.34
CA LYS A 118 -6.38 22.98 14.33
C LYS A 118 -6.30 22.30 15.71
N ASN A 119 -5.45 21.30 15.87
CA ASN A 119 -5.40 20.47 17.07
C ASN A 119 -4.07 20.63 17.80
N ASP A 120 -4.14 20.98 19.10
CA ASP A 120 -2.96 21.22 19.91
C ASP A 120 -2.29 19.94 20.44
N TYR A 121 -2.99 18.79 20.35
CA TYR A 121 -2.50 17.54 20.94
C TYR A 121 -1.72 16.66 19.96
N PHE A 122 -1.89 16.86 18.63
CA PHE A 122 -1.34 15.97 17.62
C PHE A 122 -0.40 16.67 16.65
N LYS A 123 0.55 15.90 16.10
CA LYS A 123 1.40 16.28 14.97
C LYS A 123 1.64 15.09 14.05
N PHE A 124 2.00 15.36 12.81
CA PHE A 124 2.45 14.31 11.91
C PHE A 124 3.81 13.75 12.35
N MET A 125 3.98 12.44 12.25
CA MET A 125 5.29 11.80 12.36
C MET A 125 6.19 12.24 11.20
N CYS A 126 5.67 12.29 9.97
CA CYS A 126 6.36 12.82 8.80
C CYS A 126 6.06 14.32 8.68
N GLU A 127 7.01 15.16 9.10
CA GLU A 127 6.87 16.63 9.08
C GLU A 127 6.98 17.20 7.67
N ASP A 128 7.83 16.60 6.81
CA ASP A 128 7.98 17.03 5.42
C ASP A 128 6.76 16.59 4.58
N LYS A 129 5.98 17.59 4.15
CA LYS A 129 4.78 17.39 3.32
C LYS A 129 5.08 16.72 1.97
N ASN A 130 6.29 16.87 1.43
CA ASN A 130 6.66 16.34 0.11
C ASN A 130 6.85 14.81 0.09
N ILE A 131 7.14 14.22 1.24
CA ILE A 131 7.36 12.77 1.38
C ILE A 131 6.32 12.09 2.25
N ARG A 132 5.31 12.86 2.71
CA ARG A 132 4.21 12.32 3.52
C ARG A 132 3.31 11.41 2.69
N SER A 133 3.03 10.21 3.22
CA SER A 133 2.08 9.30 2.60
C SER A 133 0.65 9.86 2.64
N SER A 134 -0.07 9.75 1.53
CA SER A 134 -1.50 10.08 1.46
C SER A 134 -2.43 8.93 1.88
N THR A 135 -1.88 7.75 2.17
CA THR A 135 -2.68 6.55 2.50
C THR A 135 -2.34 5.93 3.84
N SER A 136 -1.09 6.04 4.30
CA SER A 136 -0.65 5.58 5.62
C SER A 136 -0.20 6.80 6.43
N ILE A 137 -1.12 7.39 7.15
CA ILE A 137 -0.90 8.63 7.90
C ILE A 137 -0.56 8.26 9.34
N THR A 138 0.65 8.57 9.77
CA THR A 138 1.10 8.35 11.14
C THR A 138 1.11 9.66 11.91
N VAL A 139 0.43 9.66 13.05
CA VAL A 139 0.25 10.81 13.93
C VAL A 139 0.91 10.54 15.27
N LEU A 140 1.54 11.55 15.84
CA LEU A 140 2.14 11.53 17.17
C LEU A 140 1.38 12.46 18.10
N ILE A 141 1.32 12.10 19.38
CA ILE A 141 0.85 12.99 20.43
C ILE A 141 2.00 13.94 20.79
N LYS A 142 1.75 15.26 20.71
CA LYS A 142 2.73 16.31 21.05
C LYS A 142 2.46 16.96 22.39
N ASP A 143 1.39 16.59 23.08
CA ASP A 143 1.01 17.13 24.37
C ASP A 143 2.12 16.92 25.42
N GLU A 144 2.46 17.97 26.16
CA GLU A 144 3.55 17.96 27.12
C GLU A 144 3.32 16.96 28.29
N TRP A 145 2.07 16.83 28.74
CA TRP A 145 1.76 15.88 29.79
C TRP A 145 2.07 14.46 29.31
N PHE A 146 1.68 14.10 28.09
CA PHE A 146 1.93 12.80 27.51
C PHE A 146 3.43 12.55 27.26
N THR A 147 4.12 13.51 26.66
CA THR A 147 5.54 13.36 26.26
C THR A 147 6.52 13.32 27.42
N LYS A 148 6.13 13.78 28.62
CA LYS A 148 6.93 13.69 29.85
C LYS A 148 6.96 12.29 30.45
N HIS A 149 6.08 11.40 30.05
CA HIS A 149 6.05 10.02 30.53
C HIS A 149 7.14 9.16 29.87
N SER A 150 7.57 8.09 30.53
CA SER A 150 8.46 7.10 29.93
C SER A 150 7.80 6.46 28.69
N GLU A 151 8.59 5.90 27.79
CA GLU A 151 8.03 5.20 26.60
C GLU A 151 7.09 4.05 27.01
N GLU A 152 7.38 3.35 28.10
CA GLU A 152 6.55 2.27 28.62
C GLU A 152 5.18 2.79 29.09
N ASP A 153 5.18 3.88 29.85
CA ASP A 153 3.95 4.53 30.29
C ASP A 153 3.14 5.09 29.13
N GLN A 154 3.80 5.74 28.14
CA GLN A 154 3.15 6.23 26.94
C GLN A 154 2.44 5.09 26.18
N ARG A 155 3.10 3.94 26.00
CA ARG A 155 2.46 2.73 25.41
C ARG A 155 1.27 2.24 26.22
N GLY A 156 1.38 2.26 27.54
CA GLY A 156 0.28 1.91 28.45
C GLY A 156 -0.92 2.86 28.31
N LEU A 157 -0.65 4.16 28.20
CA LEU A 157 -1.69 5.20 28.00
C LEU A 157 -2.37 5.06 26.64
N LEU A 158 -1.59 4.80 25.56
CA LEU A 158 -2.15 4.56 24.23
C LEU A 158 -3.06 3.34 24.20
N LYS A 159 -2.67 2.24 24.84
CA LYS A 159 -3.55 1.04 24.95
C LYS A 159 -4.87 1.36 25.64
N LYS A 160 -4.84 2.17 26.71
CA LYS A 160 -6.06 2.62 27.38
C LYS A 160 -6.92 3.50 26.48
N LEU A 161 -6.31 4.44 25.77
CA LEU A 161 -7.00 5.31 24.81
C LEU A 161 -7.69 4.45 23.72
N PHE A 162 -6.98 3.53 23.09
CA PHE A 162 -7.54 2.66 22.05
C PHE A 162 -8.70 1.81 22.57
N SER A 163 -8.56 1.26 23.80
CA SER A 163 -9.66 0.51 24.42
C SER A 163 -10.89 1.38 24.72
N LEU A 164 -10.71 2.66 25.04
CA LEU A 164 -11.83 3.60 25.21
C LEU A 164 -12.50 3.91 23.88
N LEU A 165 -11.73 4.18 22.82
CA LEU A 165 -12.26 4.44 21.48
C LEU A 165 -13.06 3.25 20.92
N GLU A 166 -12.60 2.02 21.21
CA GLU A 166 -13.32 0.81 20.82
C GLU A 166 -14.64 0.66 21.60
N LYS A 167 -14.61 0.88 22.92
CA LYS A 167 -15.83 0.84 23.75
C LYS A 167 -16.88 1.89 23.35
N GLU A 168 -16.44 3.06 22.93
CA GLU A 168 -17.31 4.14 22.44
C GLU A 168 -17.77 3.89 20.97
N GLY A 169 -17.31 2.83 20.34
CA GLY A 169 -17.65 2.51 18.94
C GLY A 169 -17.07 3.50 17.91
N VAL A 170 -16.04 4.26 18.30
CA VAL A 170 -15.41 5.29 17.45
C VAL A 170 -14.38 4.67 16.51
N ALA A 171 -13.60 3.68 16.98
CA ALA A 171 -12.57 3.01 16.20
C ALA A 171 -12.44 1.56 16.62
N ASN A 172 -12.38 0.65 15.65
CA ASN A 172 -12.15 -0.78 15.85
C ASN A 172 -10.73 -1.16 15.40
N ASP A 173 -10.12 -2.15 16.09
CA ASP A 173 -8.82 -2.75 15.73
C ASP A 173 -7.65 -1.75 15.57
N ILE A 174 -7.74 -0.59 16.20
CA ILE A 174 -6.72 0.46 16.14
C ILE A 174 -5.45 0.09 16.93
N ASN A 175 -5.56 -0.82 17.90
CA ASN A 175 -4.43 -1.26 18.75
C ASN A 175 -3.52 -2.28 18.05
N GLY A 176 -3.88 -2.77 16.89
CA GLY A 176 -3.12 -3.76 16.12
C GLY A 176 -2.03 -3.17 15.21
N TYR A 177 -1.92 -1.85 15.13
CA TYR A 177 -1.03 -1.15 14.22
C TYR A 177 -0.06 -0.22 14.94
#